data_e66856b1b4c8019902001d20ea4b52b9
#
_entry.id   e66856b1b4c8019902001d20ea4b52b9
#
_cell.length_a   1.000
_cell.length_b   1.000
_cell.length_c   1.000
_cell.angle_alpha   90.00
_cell.angle_beta   90.00
_cell.angle_gamma   90.00
#
_symmetry.space_group_name_H-M   'P 1'
#
loop_
_entity.id
_entity.type
_entity.pdbx_description
1 polymer ?
#
loop_
_entity_poly.entity_id
_entity_poly.type
_entity_poly.pdbx_seq_one_letter_code
_entity_poly.pdbx_strand_id
1 'polypeptide(L)'
;YIDLPMRIQMRTQVMQRFSWSVKAGIGAGKFMQGPESKLKDGFSIYGGVGADIRMSKHWAFQPSLLLVSRKMKGYDFYGYYAENNGDGSSSASYEQVSGTYNPFYLEIPLLFALKYRVGNDMNLVFSFGPYIDLGLSGDEKREYIKHYYDTMEGNKTESVTNSRSLFGKRFTGGFAYGIGVEYGRFLIGGTGRVGCTSWNHSEGFIDVAFEIGYRF
;
A
#
# COMPACT_ATOMS: atom_id res chain seq x y z
N TYR A 1 -45.94 -51.06 20.07
CA TYR A 1 -44.88 -50.06 20.45
C TYR A 1 -44.16 -49.73 19.17
N ILE A 2 -44.43 -48.53 18.65
CA ILE A 2 -43.69 -47.97 17.52
C ILE A 2 -42.69 -46.98 18.12
N ASP A 3 -41.46 -47.41 18.21
CA ASP A 3 -40.34 -46.54 18.48
C ASP A 3 -40.20 -45.53 17.35
N LEU A 4 -40.42 -44.28 17.60
CA LEU A 4 -40.12 -43.18 16.71
C LEU A 4 -38.63 -42.93 16.78
N PRO A 5 -37.86 -43.29 15.77
CA PRO A 5 -36.45 -43.01 15.77
C PRO A 5 -36.19 -41.61 15.28
N MET A 6 -35.29 -41.01 15.95
CA MET A 6 -34.44 -39.91 15.50
C MET A 6 -35.18 -38.61 15.10
N ARG A 7 -35.31 -37.72 16.08
CA ARG A 7 -35.15 -36.30 15.80
C ARG A 7 -33.83 -36.11 15.05
N ILE A 8 -33.94 -36.02 13.74
CA ILE A 8 -32.93 -35.40 12.92
C ILE A 8 -32.84 -33.94 13.49
N GLN A 9 -31.95 -33.72 14.40
CA GLN A 9 -31.48 -32.40 14.71
C GLN A 9 -30.78 -31.91 13.46
N MET A 10 -31.55 -31.43 12.49
CA MET A 10 -31.02 -30.43 11.57
C MET A 10 -30.60 -29.26 12.44
N ARG A 11 -29.37 -29.30 12.93
CA ARG A 11 -28.66 -28.09 13.24
C ARG A 11 -28.60 -27.32 11.93
N THR A 12 -29.62 -26.54 11.68
CA THR A 12 -29.52 -25.40 10.80
C THR A 12 -28.45 -24.54 11.46
N GLN A 13 -27.19 -24.80 11.11
CA GLN A 13 -26.15 -23.80 11.32
C GLN A 13 -26.65 -22.62 10.50
N VAL A 14 -27.32 -21.70 11.16
CA VAL A 14 -27.56 -20.38 10.63
C VAL A 14 -26.16 -19.88 10.31
N MET A 15 -25.77 -20.02 9.05
CA MET A 15 -24.51 -19.45 8.59
C MET A 15 -24.60 -17.98 8.94
N GLN A 16 -23.81 -17.54 9.90
CA GLN A 16 -23.71 -16.14 10.22
C GLN A 16 -23.22 -15.46 8.92
N ARG A 17 -24.16 -14.90 8.17
CA ARG A 17 -23.91 -14.34 6.84
C ARG A 17 -23.07 -13.08 6.91
N PHE A 18 -22.94 -12.52 8.09
CA PHE A 18 -22.28 -11.26 8.33
C PHE A 18 -21.47 -11.32 9.62
N SER A 19 -20.23 -10.86 9.57
CA SER A 19 -19.38 -10.68 10.75
C SER A 19 -18.48 -9.45 10.58
N TRP A 20 -18.17 -8.79 11.67
CA TRP A 20 -17.21 -7.69 11.71
C TRP A 20 -15.82 -8.18 12.05
N SER A 21 -14.83 -7.44 11.61
CA SER A 21 -13.44 -7.67 12.00
C SER A 21 -12.71 -6.36 12.23
N VAL A 22 -11.71 -6.40 13.08
CA VAL A 22 -10.66 -5.38 13.13
C VAL A 22 -9.41 -5.96 12.48
N LYS A 23 -8.67 -5.12 11.78
CA LYS A 23 -7.47 -5.51 11.04
C LYS A 23 -6.36 -4.52 11.28
N ALA A 24 -5.13 -5.00 11.32
CA ALA A 24 -3.93 -4.18 11.35
C ALA A 24 -2.83 -4.86 10.52
N GLY A 25 -1.97 -4.06 9.91
CA GLY A 25 -0.88 -4.60 9.11
C GLY A 25 0.31 -3.66 9.04
N ILE A 26 1.45 -4.27 8.76
CA ILE A 26 2.70 -3.58 8.49
C ILE A 26 3.27 -4.09 7.17
N GLY A 27 3.85 -3.21 6.39
CA GLY A 27 4.32 -3.59 5.07
C GLY A 27 5.47 -2.75 4.56
N ALA A 28 5.91 -3.15 3.38
CA ALA A 28 6.90 -2.44 2.59
C ALA A 28 6.38 -2.24 1.18
N GLY A 29 6.72 -1.11 0.59
CA GLY A 29 6.27 -0.79 -0.76
C GLY A 29 7.24 0.12 -1.48
N LYS A 30 7.05 0.21 -2.80
CA LYS A 30 7.84 1.08 -3.67
C LYS A 30 6.98 1.64 -4.79
N PHE A 31 7.39 2.78 -5.34
CA PHE A 31 6.80 3.29 -6.59
C PHE A 31 7.22 2.43 -7.78
N MET A 32 6.30 2.23 -8.71
CA MET A 32 6.60 1.69 -10.04
C MET A 32 7.08 2.86 -10.91
N GLN A 33 8.37 3.13 -10.91
CA GLN A 33 8.99 4.12 -11.79
C GLN A 33 9.84 3.42 -12.85
N GLY A 34 10.10 4.13 -13.95
CA GLY A 34 10.87 3.63 -15.08
C GLY A 34 12.29 3.16 -14.71
N PRO A 35 13.02 2.57 -15.65
CA PRO A 35 14.24 1.79 -15.39
C PRO A 35 15.43 2.55 -14.78
N GLU A 36 15.38 3.88 -14.72
CA GLU A 36 16.52 4.70 -14.26
C GLU A 36 16.41 5.19 -12.80
N SER A 37 15.28 5.00 -12.11
CA SER A 37 15.13 5.48 -10.75
C SER A 37 15.56 4.43 -9.71
N LYS A 38 16.57 4.76 -8.91
CA LYS A 38 16.94 3.99 -7.72
C LYS A 38 15.93 4.23 -6.62
N LEU A 39 14.91 3.39 -6.54
CA LEU A 39 13.91 3.44 -5.50
C LEU A 39 14.45 2.84 -4.20
N LYS A 40 14.24 3.55 -3.10
CA LYS A 40 14.40 3.00 -1.76
C LYS A 40 13.06 2.47 -1.27
N ASP A 41 13.13 1.36 -0.54
CA ASP A 41 11.97 0.74 0.06
C ASP A 41 11.23 1.71 0.98
N GLY A 42 9.91 1.71 0.88
CA GLY A 42 9.02 2.43 1.75
C GLY A 42 8.46 1.50 2.83
N PHE A 43 8.00 2.10 3.90
CA PHE A 43 7.31 1.41 5.00
C PHE A 43 5.85 1.82 5.02
N SER A 44 4.97 0.86 5.27
CA SER A 44 3.53 1.09 5.44
C SER A 44 3.02 0.49 6.73
N ILE A 45 2.06 1.17 7.35
CA ILE A 45 1.30 0.67 8.49
C ILE A 45 -0.17 1.03 8.26
N TYR A 46 -1.05 0.13 8.60
CA TYR A 46 -2.47 0.38 8.53
C TYR A 46 -3.25 -0.31 9.63
N GLY A 47 -4.46 0.20 9.87
CA GLY A 47 -5.42 -0.40 10.78
C GLY A 47 -6.83 0.07 10.47
N GLY A 48 -7.80 -0.75 10.81
CA GLY A 48 -9.20 -0.42 10.57
C GLY A 48 -10.16 -1.56 10.81
N VAL A 49 -11.33 -1.40 10.23
CA VAL A 49 -12.45 -2.33 10.39
C VAL A 49 -12.83 -2.95 9.05
N GLY A 50 -13.35 -4.15 9.09
CA GLY A 50 -13.85 -4.85 7.92
C GLY A 50 -15.13 -5.60 8.22
N ALA A 51 -15.84 -5.94 7.16
CA ALA A 51 -16.98 -6.83 7.19
C ALA A 51 -16.67 -8.09 6.37
N ASP A 52 -17.23 -9.22 6.79
CA ASP A 52 -17.19 -10.47 6.05
C ASP A 52 -18.64 -10.87 5.75
N ILE A 53 -19.01 -10.74 4.48
CA ILE A 53 -20.35 -11.01 3.97
C ILE A 53 -20.31 -12.30 3.19
N ARG A 54 -20.76 -13.40 3.81
CA ARG A 54 -20.72 -14.71 3.20
C ARG A 54 -21.78 -14.83 2.09
N MET A 55 -21.34 -14.96 0.86
CA MET A 55 -22.18 -15.07 -0.33
C MET A 55 -22.53 -16.52 -0.62
N SER A 56 -21.59 -17.44 -0.40
CA SER A 56 -21.77 -18.88 -0.60
C SER A 56 -20.90 -19.69 0.37
N LYS A 57 -20.86 -21.00 0.19
CA LYS A 57 -20.01 -21.90 1.00
C LYS A 57 -18.53 -21.54 0.94
N HIS A 58 -18.06 -21.05 -0.21
CA HIS A 58 -16.64 -20.78 -0.47
C HIS A 58 -16.36 -19.30 -0.73
N TRP A 59 -17.36 -18.49 -1.06
CA TRP A 59 -17.18 -17.10 -1.43
C TRP A 59 -17.71 -16.15 -0.35
N ALA A 60 -16.95 -15.13 -0.08
CA ALA A 60 -17.33 -14.01 0.76
C ALA A 60 -16.92 -12.69 0.10
N PHE A 61 -17.67 -11.63 0.38
CA PHE A 61 -17.30 -10.25 0.07
C PHE A 61 -16.77 -9.59 1.33
N GLN A 62 -15.60 -8.99 1.25
CA GLN A 62 -14.87 -8.45 2.41
C GLN A 62 -14.54 -6.97 2.20
N PRO A 63 -15.51 -6.06 2.29
CA PRO A 63 -15.23 -4.63 2.31
C PRO A 63 -14.54 -4.26 3.63
N SER A 64 -13.62 -3.32 3.56
CA SER A 64 -12.91 -2.82 4.73
C SER A 64 -12.75 -1.30 4.65
N LEU A 65 -12.52 -0.67 5.80
CA LEU A 65 -12.21 0.74 5.94
C LEU A 65 -10.93 0.85 6.76
N LEU A 66 -9.85 1.24 6.12
CA LEU A 66 -8.51 1.22 6.67
C LEU A 66 -7.90 2.63 6.67
N LEU A 67 -7.32 3.02 7.78
CA LEU A 67 -6.42 4.17 7.85
C LEU A 67 -5.01 3.68 7.54
N VAL A 68 -4.38 4.27 6.53
CA VAL A 68 -3.08 3.85 6.01
C VAL A 68 -2.10 5.01 6.07
N SER A 69 -0.96 4.78 6.69
CA SER A 69 0.18 5.68 6.65
C SER A 69 1.33 4.99 5.91
N ARG A 70 1.89 5.67 4.92
CA ARG A 70 3.07 5.19 4.18
C ARG A 70 4.19 6.20 4.27
N LYS A 71 5.41 5.72 4.30
CA LYS A 71 6.60 6.55 4.20
C LYS A 71 7.46 6.00 3.08
N MET A 72 7.60 6.77 2.02
CA MET A 72 8.32 6.36 0.82
C MET A 72 9.41 7.35 0.50
N LYS A 73 10.52 6.85 -0.03
CA LYS A 73 11.64 7.66 -0.51
C LYS A 73 11.86 7.38 -1.99
N GLY A 74 12.00 8.42 -2.75
CA GLY A 74 12.31 8.34 -4.18
C GLY A 74 13.49 9.26 -4.52
N TYR A 75 14.19 8.92 -5.59
CA TYR A 75 15.18 9.79 -6.21
C TYR A 75 14.66 10.12 -7.60
N ASP A 76 14.34 11.39 -7.83
CA ASP A 76 13.60 11.75 -9.02
C ASP A 76 14.48 12.16 -10.20
N PHE A 77 15.72 12.60 -9.99
CA PHE A 77 16.50 13.06 -11.14
C PHE A 77 17.98 13.26 -10.86
N TYR A 78 18.80 12.95 -11.85
CA TYR A 78 20.20 13.37 -11.94
C TYR A 78 20.37 14.19 -13.21
N GLY A 79 20.54 15.51 -13.08
CA GLY A 79 20.88 16.38 -14.19
C GLY A 79 22.37 16.65 -14.19
N TYR A 80 23.02 16.48 -15.32
CA TYR A 80 24.40 16.91 -15.56
C TYR A 80 24.36 18.08 -16.53
N TYR A 81 24.87 19.23 -16.10
CA TYR A 81 24.99 20.41 -16.92
C TYR A 81 26.47 20.77 -17.02
N ALA A 82 26.99 20.83 -18.23
CA ALA A 82 28.34 21.31 -18.51
C ALA A 82 28.24 22.61 -19.31
N GLU A 83 28.86 23.66 -18.85
CA GLU A 83 28.91 24.93 -19.53
C GLU A 83 30.37 25.29 -19.83
N ASN A 84 30.65 25.67 -21.06
CA ASN A 84 31.96 26.05 -21.53
C ASN A 84 32.00 27.62 -21.54
N ASN A 85 32.67 28.19 -20.59
CA ASN A 85 32.74 29.65 -20.45
C ASN A 85 33.80 30.21 -21.41
N GLY A 86 33.59 30.48 -22.59
CA GLY A 86 34.44 31.00 -23.67
C GLY A 86 35.85 31.59 -23.35
N ASP A 87 36.26 31.59 -22.09
CA ASP A 87 37.56 32.01 -21.55
C ASP A 87 38.55 30.83 -21.30
N GLY A 88 38.17 29.63 -21.70
CA GLY A 88 38.94 28.40 -21.49
C GLY A 88 38.65 27.70 -20.14
N SER A 89 37.77 28.24 -19.31
CA SER A 89 37.26 27.57 -18.11
C SER A 89 36.00 26.76 -18.45
N SER A 90 35.81 25.61 -17.78
CA SER A 90 34.60 24.82 -17.86
C SER A 90 33.99 24.62 -16.48
N SER A 91 32.71 24.90 -16.35
CA SER A 91 31.94 24.58 -15.16
C SER A 91 31.03 23.41 -15.45
N ALA A 92 30.93 22.48 -14.48
CA ALA A 92 30.01 21.39 -14.53
C ALA A 92 29.15 21.39 -13.27
N SER A 93 27.86 21.22 -13.40
CA SER A 93 26.98 21.06 -12.25
C SER A 93 26.25 19.73 -12.33
N TYR A 94 26.16 19.08 -11.17
CA TYR A 94 25.42 17.86 -10.99
C TYR A 94 24.30 18.12 -9.99
N GLU A 95 23.07 17.87 -10.38
CA GLU A 95 21.89 18.06 -9.53
C GLU A 95 21.31 16.72 -9.14
N GLN A 96 21.22 16.47 -7.84
CA GLN A 96 20.56 15.31 -7.25
C GLN A 96 19.28 15.77 -6.56
N VAL A 97 18.15 15.18 -6.93
CA VAL A 97 16.86 15.45 -6.29
C VAL A 97 16.42 14.20 -5.54
N SER A 98 16.24 14.33 -4.24
CA SER A 98 15.64 13.28 -3.42
C SER A 98 14.28 13.71 -2.89
N GLY A 99 13.29 12.82 -2.97
CA GLY A 99 11.94 13.03 -2.47
C GLY A 99 11.62 12.13 -1.28
N THR A 100 10.99 12.67 -0.25
CA THR A 100 10.36 11.90 0.82
C THR A 100 8.88 12.20 0.81
N TYR A 101 8.07 11.14 0.73
CA TYR A 101 6.62 11.20 0.62
C TYR A 101 6.02 10.52 1.85
N ASN A 102 5.15 11.23 2.57
CA ASN A 102 4.47 10.73 3.76
C ASN A 102 2.94 10.84 3.61
N PRO A 103 2.32 10.06 2.71
CA PRO A 103 0.88 10.08 2.53
C PRO A 103 0.15 9.38 3.69
N PHE A 104 -0.98 9.96 4.06
CA PHE A 104 -1.96 9.38 4.98
C PHE A 104 -3.33 9.38 4.31
N TYR A 105 -3.97 8.20 4.22
CA TYR A 105 -5.25 8.04 3.53
C TYR A 105 -6.22 7.11 4.23
N LEU A 106 -7.45 7.25 3.80
CA LEU A 106 -8.50 6.29 4.02
C LEU A 106 -8.54 5.35 2.80
N GLU A 107 -8.26 4.07 3.03
CA GLU A 107 -8.32 3.02 2.01
C GLU A 107 -9.59 2.20 2.19
N ILE A 108 -10.28 1.95 1.09
CA ILE A 108 -11.52 1.16 1.04
C ILE A 108 -11.30 -0.02 0.11
N PRO A 109 -10.75 -1.14 0.58
CA PRO A 109 -10.66 -2.36 -0.18
C PRO A 109 -12.04 -3.02 -0.31
N LEU A 110 -12.38 -3.48 -1.52
CA LEU A 110 -13.60 -4.19 -1.85
C LEU A 110 -13.22 -5.59 -2.36
N LEU A 111 -12.88 -6.48 -1.43
CA LEU A 111 -12.28 -7.77 -1.78
C LEU A 111 -13.32 -8.88 -1.87
N PHE A 112 -13.17 -9.73 -2.88
CA PHE A 112 -13.80 -11.03 -2.93
C PHE A 112 -12.84 -12.07 -2.36
N ALA A 113 -13.32 -12.89 -1.44
CA ALA A 113 -12.53 -13.90 -0.75
C ALA A 113 -13.03 -15.30 -1.09
N LEU A 114 -12.11 -16.15 -1.50
CA LEU A 114 -12.31 -17.57 -1.66
C LEU A 114 -11.80 -18.27 -0.41
N LYS A 115 -12.68 -18.99 0.29
CA LYS A 115 -12.37 -19.65 1.56
C LYS A 115 -12.41 -21.16 1.39
N TYR A 116 -11.27 -21.79 1.63
CA TYR A 116 -11.12 -23.24 1.63
C TYR A 116 -10.97 -23.76 3.04
N ARG A 117 -11.89 -24.64 3.46
CA ARG A 117 -11.82 -25.26 4.77
C ARG A 117 -10.75 -26.36 4.77
N VAL A 118 -9.72 -26.18 5.60
CA VAL A 118 -8.57 -27.12 5.70
C VAL A 118 -8.67 -27.97 6.99
N GLY A 119 -9.44 -27.52 7.97
CA GLY A 119 -9.63 -28.20 9.24
C GLY A 119 -10.95 -27.85 9.92
N ASN A 120 -11.14 -28.26 11.16
CA ASN A 120 -12.39 -28.01 11.87
C ASN A 120 -12.65 -26.51 12.05
N ASP A 121 -11.63 -25.72 12.41
CA ASP A 121 -11.73 -24.28 12.67
C ASP A 121 -10.78 -23.45 11.81
N MET A 122 -10.23 -24.05 10.73
CA MET A 122 -9.22 -23.42 9.90
C MET A 122 -9.68 -23.32 8.44
N ASN A 123 -9.61 -22.10 7.90
CA ASN A 123 -9.83 -21.83 6.48
C ASN A 123 -8.58 -21.18 5.88
N LEU A 124 -8.20 -21.63 4.71
CA LEU A 124 -7.29 -20.92 3.84
C LEU A 124 -8.10 -19.89 3.04
N VAL A 125 -7.63 -18.66 2.99
CA VAL A 125 -8.34 -17.54 2.38
C VAL A 125 -7.48 -16.92 1.30
N PHE A 126 -8.05 -16.80 0.10
CA PHE A 126 -7.48 -16.03 -1.00
C PHE A 126 -8.42 -14.86 -1.27
N SER A 127 -7.92 -13.65 -1.25
CA SER A 127 -8.72 -12.45 -1.49
C SER A 127 -8.16 -11.64 -2.65
N PHE A 128 -9.05 -11.00 -3.41
CA PHE A 128 -8.68 -10.09 -4.48
C PHE A 128 -9.81 -9.12 -4.77
N GLY A 129 -9.48 -7.94 -5.26
CA GLY A 129 -10.46 -6.96 -5.66
C GLY A 129 -9.88 -5.56 -5.80
N PRO A 130 -10.70 -4.60 -6.21
CA PRO A 130 -10.30 -3.21 -6.28
C PRO A 130 -10.21 -2.58 -4.90
N TYR A 131 -9.45 -1.50 -4.81
CA TYR A 131 -9.48 -0.60 -3.67
C TYR A 131 -9.49 0.85 -4.14
N ILE A 132 -9.99 1.73 -3.28
CA ILE A 132 -10.04 3.17 -3.47
C ILE A 132 -9.35 3.80 -2.28
N ASP A 133 -8.48 4.78 -2.55
CA ASP A 133 -7.81 5.60 -1.55
C ASP A 133 -8.34 7.01 -1.59
N LEU A 134 -8.64 7.57 -0.42
CA LEU A 134 -8.91 8.98 -0.22
C LEU A 134 -7.79 9.62 0.58
N GLY A 135 -6.97 10.47 -0.05
CA GLY A 135 -5.92 11.23 0.60
C GLY A 135 -6.45 12.19 1.65
N LEU A 136 -6.10 11.98 2.90
CA LEU A 136 -6.49 12.82 4.02
C LEU A 136 -5.45 13.92 4.27
N SER A 137 -4.20 13.53 4.41
CA SER A 137 -3.07 14.44 4.59
C SER A 137 -1.78 13.81 4.08
N GLY A 138 -0.79 14.62 3.75
CA GLY A 138 0.50 14.14 3.34
C GLY A 138 1.41 15.27 2.89
N ASP A 139 2.70 15.10 3.20
CA ASP A 139 3.75 16.02 2.85
C ASP A 139 4.70 15.38 1.86
N GLU A 140 5.07 16.15 0.86
CA GLU A 140 6.19 15.88 -0.03
C GLU A 140 7.35 16.79 0.36
N LYS A 141 8.47 16.22 0.74
CA LYS A 141 9.72 16.95 0.98
C LYS A 141 10.69 16.60 -0.14
N ARG A 142 11.10 17.61 -0.91
CA ARG A 142 12.14 17.49 -1.93
C ARG A 142 13.40 18.17 -1.47
N GLU A 143 14.48 17.46 -1.51
CA GLU A 143 15.82 17.94 -1.24
C GLU A 143 16.57 18.00 -2.57
N TYR A 144 17.01 19.19 -2.92
CA TYR A 144 17.81 19.46 -4.10
C TYR A 144 19.24 19.65 -3.64
N ILE A 145 20.15 18.84 -4.14
CA ILE A 145 21.59 18.96 -3.86
C ILE A 145 22.27 19.27 -5.19
N LYS A 146 22.85 20.45 -5.29
CA LYS A 146 23.66 20.87 -6.45
C LYS A 146 25.13 20.83 -6.09
N HIS A 147 25.88 20.09 -6.87
CA HIS A 147 27.31 20.06 -6.80
C HIS A 147 27.87 20.84 -7.99
N TYR A 148 28.61 21.91 -7.69
CA TYR A 148 29.31 22.70 -8.70
C TYR A 148 30.77 22.28 -8.73
N TYR A 149 31.26 21.96 -9.92
CA TYR A 149 32.65 21.70 -10.18
C TYR A 149 33.17 22.85 -11.02
N ASP A 150 33.91 23.74 -10.40
CA ASP A 150 34.56 24.87 -11.07
C ASP A 150 36.07 24.71 -10.95
N THR A 151 36.76 24.85 -12.07
CA THR A 151 38.21 24.71 -12.14
C THR A 151 38.94 25.88 -11.45
N MET A 152 38.28 27.03 -11.24
CA MET A 152 38.86 28.23 -10.61
C MET A 152 38.41 28.51 -9.17
N GLU A 153 37.11 28.25 -8.88
CA GLU A 153 36.55 28.58 -7.55
C GLU A 153 36.46 27.39 -6.57
N GLY A 154 36.74 26.18 -7.06
CA GLY A 154 36.60 24.94 -6.27
C GLY A 154 35.17 24.40 -6.19
N ASN A 155 35.03 23.23 -5.59
CA ASN A 155 33.73 22.54 -5.49
C ASN A 155 32.82 23.16 -4.44
N LYS A 156 31.61 23.54 -4.84
CA LYS A 156 30.57 24.05 -3.96
C LYS A 156 29.40 23.08 -3.93
N THR A 157 28.78 22.89 -2.78
CA THR A 157 27.55 22.09 -2.63
C THR A 157 26.46 22.96 -2.01
N GLU A 158 25.34 23.07 -2.69
CA GLU A 158 24.16 23.76 -2.19
C GLU A 158 23.02 22.77 -1.98
N SER A 159 22.32 22.87 -0.87
CA SER A 159 21.13 22.06 -0.59
C SER A 159 19.94 22.95 -0.30
N VAL A 160 18.83 22.68 -0.97
CA VAL A 160 17.56 23.40 -0.76
C VAL A 160 16.48 22.37 -0.49
N THR A 161 15.77 22.52 0.61
CA THR A 161 14.64 21.64 0.97
C THR A 161 13.33 22.39 0.75
N ASN A 162 12.48 21.87 -0.12
CA ASN A 162 11.12 22.36 -0.35
C ASN A 162 10.11 21.36 0.21
N SER A 163 9.08 21.87 0.90
CA SER A 163 7.97 21.08 1.39
C SER A 163 6.67 21.58 0.79
N ARG A 164 5.84 20.65 0.28
CA ARG A 164 4.51 20.97 -0.26
C ARG A 164 3.51 19.89 0.07
N SER A 165 2.21 20.22 -0.09
CA SER A 165 1.15 19.21 0.01
C SER A 165 1.31 18.15 -1.09
N LEU A 166 1.25 16.89 -0.70
CA LEU A 166 1.43 15.75 -1.59
C LEU A 166 0.29 15.59 -2.61
N PHE A 167 -0.94 15.91 -2.22
CA PHE A 167 -2.12 15.56 -3.00
C PHE A 167 -2.53 16.65 -3.99
N GLY A 168 -2.16 16.50 -5.27
CA GLY A 168 -2.82 17.19 -6.38
C GLY A 168 -4.20 16.57 -6.66
N LYS A 169 -4.32 15.24 -6.61
CA LYS A 169 -5.57 14.48 -6.64
C LYS A 169 -5.69 13.66 -5.37
N ARG A 170 -6.84 13.76 -4.69
CA ARG A 170 -7.06 13.05 -3.42
C ARG A 170 -7.57 11.63 -3.61
N PHE A 171 -8.15 11.33 -4.76
CA PHE A 171 -8.68 9.99 -5.08
C PHE A 171 -7.69 9.22 -5.93
N THR A 172 -7.34 8.03 -5.47
CA THR A 172 -6.55 7.06 -6.22
C THR A 172 -7.16 5.68 -6.03
N GLY A 173 -6.66 4.71 -6.75
CA GLY A 173 -7.14 3.34 -6.61
C GLY A 173 -6.27 2.35 -7.35
N GLY A 174 -6.57 1.09 -7.13
CA GLY A 174 -5.83 0.00 -7.70
C GLY A 174 -6.47 -1.34 -7.40
N PHE A 175 -5.65 -2.39 -7.43
CA PHE A 175 -6.03 -3.74 -7.10
C PHE A 175 -5.26 -4.23 -5.89
N ALA A 176 -5.98 -4.95 -5.02
CA ALA A 176 -5.41 -5.63 -3.87
C ALA A 176 -5.66 -7.13 -3.96
N TYR A 177 -4.74 -7.89 -3.43
CA TYR A 177 -4.82 -9.34 -3.32
C TYR A 177 -4.24 -9.78 -1.98
N GLY A 178 -4.66 -10.94 -1.51
CA GLY A 178 -4.19 -11.47 -0.24
C GLY A 178 -4.27 -12.97 -0.16
N ILE A 179 -3.43 -13.52 0.70
CA ILE A 179 -3.47 -14.91 1.12
C ILE A 179 -3.34 -14.96 2.63
N GLY A 180 -4.18 -15.77 3.27
CA GLY A 180 -4.15 -15.87 4.72
C GLY A 180 -4.83 -17.11 5.25
N VAL A 181 -4.78 -17.22 6.54
CA VAL A 181 -5.42 -18.29 7.32
C VAL A 181 -6.37 -17.65 8.33
N GLU A 182 -7.61 -18.15 8.32
CA GLU A 182 -8.56 -17.91 9.40
C GLU A 182 -8.52 -19.12 10.34
N TYR A 183 -8.18 -18.85 11.61
CA TYR A 183 -8.23 -19.86 12.66
C TYR A 183 -9.15 -19.38 13.79
N GLY A 184 -10.31 -20.02 13.93
CA GLY A 184 -11.34 -19.53 14.83
C GLY A 184 -11.78 -18.10 14.49
N ARG A 185 -11.41 -17.16 15.36
CA ARG A 185 -11.69 -15.72 15.16
C ARG A 185 -10.48 -14.92 14.68
N PHE A 186 -9.31 -15.52 14.59
CA PHE A 186 -8.10 -14.86 14.17
C PHE A 186 -7.89 -14.95 12.66
N LEU A 187 -7.38 -13.88 12.10
CA LEU A 187 -6.98 -13.73 10.70
C LEU A 187 -5.49 -13.43 10.68
N ILE A 188 -4.72 -14.18 9.92
CA ILE A 188 -3.28 -13.94 9.76
C ILE A 188 -2.96 -14.14 8.29
N GLY A 189 -2.30 -13.19 7.66
CA GLY A 189 -2.01 -13.29 6.24
C GLY A 189 -1.04 -12.26 5.71
N GLY A 190 -0.86 -12.32 4.40
CA GLY A 190 -0.15 -11.34 3.59
C GLY A 190 -1.10 -10.70 2.60
N THR A 191 -0.94 -9.40 2.40
CA THR A 191 -1.67 -8.63 1.40
C THR A 191 -0.71 -7.94 0.47
N GLY A 192 -1.08 -7.82 -0.81
CA GLY A 192 -0.37 -7.04 -1.79
C GLY A 192 -1.31 -6.03 -2.43
N ARG A 193 -0.79 -4.86 -2.78
CA ARG A 193 -1.53 -3.78 -3.44
C ARG A 193 -0.74 -3.28 -4.63
N VAL A 194 -1.46 -3.02 -5.71
CA VAL A 194 -0.91 -2.43 -6.94
C VAL A 194 -1.76 -1.21 -7.27
N GLY A 195 -1.18 -0.02 -7.13
CA GLY A 195 -1.82 1.25 -7.48
C GLY A 195 -1.81 1.46 -8.99
N CYS A 196 -2.99 1.71 -9.55
CA CYS A 196 -3.18 1.95 -10.99
C CYS A 196 -3.28 3.43 -11.35
N THR A 197 -3.45 4.30 -10.35
CA THR A 197 -3.58 5.75 -10.54
C THR A 197 -2.54 6.49 -9.75
N SER A 198 -2.04 7.59 -10.29
CA SER A 198 -1.02 8.41 -9.63
C SER A 198 -1.63 9.63 -8.93
N TRP A 199 -1.01 10.06 -7.83
CA TRP A 199 -1.45 11.23 -7.05
C TRP A 199 -1.04 12.55 -7.71
N ASN A 200 0.15 12.58 -8.28
CA ASN A 200 0.75 13.78 -8.84
C ASN A 200 1.97 13.43 -9.70
N HIS A 201 1.75 13.11 -10.97
CA HIS A 201 2.80 12.76 -11.94
C HIS A 201 3.68 11.56 -11.57
N SER A 202 3.44 10.89 -10.45
CA SER A 202 4.14 9.67 -10.08
C SER A 202 3.39 8.46 -10.63
N GLU A 203 4.14 7.48 -11.03
CA GLU A 203 3.64 6.19 -11.48
C GLU A 203 2.99 5.44 -10.31
N GLY A 204 2.27 4.35 -10.60
CA GLY A 204 1.64 3.52 -9.60
C GLY A 204 2.62 3.04 -8.52
N PHE A 205 2.13 2.43 -7.48
CA PHE A 205 2.97 1.84 -6.43
C PHE A 205 2.64 0.35 -6.23
N ILE A 206 3.60 -0.39 -5.70
CA ILE A 206 3.42 -1.76 -5.22
C ILE A 206 3.72 -1.78 -3.74
N ASP A 207 2.85 -2.44 -2.98
CA ASP A 207 2.98 -2.61 -1.53
C ASP A 207 2.68 -4.07 -1.17
N VAL A 208 3.45 -4.62 -0.25
CA VAL A 208 3.21 -5.93 0.36
C VAL A 208 3.23 -5.76 1.87
N ALA A 209 2.26 -6.38 2.55
CA ALA A 209 2.12 -6.24 3.98
C ALA A 209 1.76 -7.56 4.64
N PHE A 210 2.16 -7.72 5.88
CA PHE A 210 1.66 -8.72 6.79
C PHE A 210 0.43 -8.16 7.51
N GLU A 211 -0.65 -8.93 7.58
CA GLU A 211 -1.92 -8.53 8.18
C GLU A 211 -2.30 -9.50 9.30
N ILE A 212 -2.77 -8.93 10.39
CA ILE A 212 -3.46 -9.66 11.45
C ILE A 212 -4.85 -9.07 11.65
N GLY A 213 -5.79 -9.91 12.04
CA GLY A 213 -7.16 -9.47 12.30
C GLY A 213 -7.87 -10.33 13.34
N TYR A 214 -8.94 -9.78 13.87
CA TYR A 214 -9.84 -10.46 14.80
C TYR A 214 -11.28 -10.27 14.36
N ARG A 215 -12.04 -11.36 14.29
CA ARG A 215 -13.45 -11.39 13.87
C ARG A 215 -14.36 -11.57 15.08
N PHE A 216 -15.39 -10.75 15.14
CA PHE A 216 -16.43 -10.78 16.20
C PHE A 216 -17.59 -11.70 15.84
#